data_b729d993912a515b468cbd6be6ee90f2
#
_entry.id   b729d993912a515b468cbd6be6ee90f2
#
_cell.length_a   1.000
_cell.length_b   1.000
_cell.length_c   1.000
_cell.angle_alpha   90.00
_cell.angle_beta   90.00
_cell.angle_gamma   90.00
#
_symmetry.space_group_name_H-M   'P 1'
#
loop_
_entity.id
_entity.type
_entity.pdbx_description
1 polymer ?
#
loop_
_entity_poly.entity_id
_entity_poly.type
_entity_poly.pdbx_seq_one_letter_code
_entity_poly.pdbx_strand_id
1 'polypeptide(L)'
;MRPDSRPLDALDNAIIAELRADGRVPNKALAERYNVSEATISARIHALADSNVVRVIAQRDVRALGYDFMGFANIFVAGRPLLDVAREIAEIEEVASLSRVMGDPPLIAQVNGRDRHHFLHVIEKQISSIAGITHVSTHLTLEVVRFNIDLGTLESE
;
A
#
# COMPACT_ATOMS: atom_id res chain seq x y z
N MET A 1 3.05 10.38 13.72
CA MET A 1 2.10 10.05 14.80
C MET A 1 0.80 10.75 14.43
N ARG A 2 -0.26 10.01 14.12
CA ARG A 2 -1.58 10.59 13.78
C ARG A 2 -2.16 11.23 15.05
N PRO A 3 -2.58 12.49 15.01
CA PRO A 3 -2.94 13.24 16.25
C PRO A 3 -4.24 12.82 16.92
N ASP A 4 -5.05 11.94 16.33
CA ASP A 4 -6.42 11.65 16.81
C ASP A 4 -6.72 10.17 17.12
N SER A 5 -5.73 9.29 17.21
CA SER A 5 -6.00 7.90 17.58
C SER A 5 -6.02 7.75 19.10
N ARG A 6 -7.20 7.43 19.68
CA ARG A 6 -7.26 6.93 21.05
C ARG A 6 -6.31 5.73 21.22
N PRO A 7 -5.71 5.54 22.41
CA PRO A 7 -4.92 4.34 22.67
C PRO A 7 -5.77 3.08 22.44
N LEU A 8 -5.20 2.08 21.77
CA LEU A 8 -5.85 0.79 21.59
C LEU A 8 -5.88 0.06 22.93
N ASP A 9 -7.06 -0.42 23.32
CA ASP A 9 -7.21 -1.26 24.51
C ASP A 9 -7.00 -2.76 24.19
N ALA A 10 -7.13 -3.61 25.22
CA ALA A 10 -6.95 -5.05 25.07
C ALA A 10 -7.96 -5.68 24.10
N LEU A 11 -9.22 -5.19 24.11
CA LEU A 11 -10.26 -5.68 23.21
C LEU A 11 -10.01 -5.25 21.77
N ASP A 12 -9.55 -4.02 21.53
CA ASP A 12 -9.18 -3.56 20.19
C ASP A 12 -8.05 -4.42 19.61
N ASN A 13 -7.00 -4.67 20.37
CA ASN A 13 -5.89 -5.53 19.94
C ASN A 13 -6.33 -6.97 19.66
N ALA A 14 -7.25 -7.51 20.47
CA ALA A 14 -7.80 -8.83 20.25
C ALA A 14 -8.63 -8.89 18.97
N ILE A 15 -9.52 -7.91 18.73
CA ILE A 15 -10.31 -7.80 17.49
C ILE A 15 -9.39 -7.70 16.26
N ILE A 16 -8.34 -6.89 16.32
CA ILE A 16 -7.35 -6.76 15.24
C ILE A 16 -6.70 -8.12 14.94
N ALA A 17 -6.29 -8.87 15.96
CA ALA A 17 -5.67 -10.18 15.79
C ALA A 17 -6.61 -11.18 15.10
N GLU A 18 -7.90 -11.19 15.48
CA GLU A 18 -8.90 -12.05 14.85
C GLU A 18 -9.17 -11.67 13.39
N LEU A 19 -9.34 -10.36 13.11
CA LEU A 19 -9.55 -9.88 11.75
C LEU A 19 -8.32 -10.12 10.83
N ARG A 20 -7.11 -10.15 11.38
CA ARG A 20 -5.90 -10.54 10.63
C ARG A 20 -5.88 -12.02 10.29
N ALA A 21 -6.40 -12.87 11.19
CA ALA A 21 -6.49 -14.31 10.95
C ALA A 21 -7.64 -14.64 9.98
N ASP A 22 -8.80 -14.01 10.17
CA ASP A 22 -9.96 -14.14 9.30
C ASP A 22 -10.74 -12.83 9.22
N GLY A 23 -10.56 -12.10 8.12
CA GLY A 23 -11.27 -10.85 7.87
C GLY A 23 -12.79 -10.98 7.71
N ARG A 24 -13.33 -12.21 7.72
CA ARG A 24 -14.77 -12.50 7.65
C ARG A 24 -15.34 -13.06 8.94
N VAL A 25 -14.56 -13.07 10.03
CA VAL A 25 -15.02 -13.59 11.33
C VAL A 25 -16.34 -12.89 11.74
N PRO A 26 -17.42 -13.67 12.07
CA PRO A 26 -18.70 -13.07 12.45
C PRO A 26 -18.60 -12.29 13.78
N ASN A 27 -19.23 -11.11 13.86
CA ASN A 27 -19.29 -10.32 15.09
C ASN A 27 -19.83 -11.14 16.28
N LYS A 28 -20.80 -12.03 16.04
CA LYS A 28 -21.36 -12.93 17.05
C LYS A 28 -20.27 -13.83 17.66
N ALA A 29 -19.41 -14.42 16.85
CA ALA A 29 -18.33 -15.28 17.32
C ALA A 29 -17.31 -14.52 18.18
N LEU A 30 -17.00 -13.28 17.79
CA LEU A 30 -16.15 -12.39 18.60
C LEU A 30 -16.83 -11.98 19.91
N ALA A 31 -18.12 -11.65 19.86
CA ALA A 31 -18.91 -11.28 21.03
C ALA A 31 -18.93 -12.41 22.09
N GLU A 32 -19.17 -13.65 21.65
CA GLU A 32 -19.15 -14.83 22.51
C GLU A 32 -17.74 -15.08 23.08
N ARG A 33 -16.69 -14.98 22.26
CA ARG A 33 -15.29 -15.23 22.66
C ARG A 33 -14.79 -14.22 23.70
N TYR A 34 -15.15 -12.97 23.57
CA TYR A 34 -14.68 -11.90 24.46
C TYR A 34 -15.71 -11.47 25.51
N ASN A 35 -16.84 -12.18 25.62
CA ASN A 35 -17.91 -11.95 26.60
C ASN A 35 -18.43 -10.50 26.59
N VAL A 36 -18.72 -9.99 25.39
CA VAL A 36 -19.31 -8.67 25.15
C VAL A 36 -20.51 -8.78 24.20
N SER A 37 -21.24 -7.70 23.98
CA SER A 37 -22.35 -7.70 23.00
C SER A 37 -21.83 -7.60 21.56
N GLU A 38 -22.61 -8.14 20.60
CA GLU A 38 -22.32 -7.95 19.16
C GLU A 38 -22.29 -6.46 18.76
N ALA A 39 -23.14 -5.66 19.39
CA ALA A 39 -23.16 -4.21 19.18
C ALA A 39 -21.84 -3.57 19.62
N THR A 40 -21.25 -4.05 20.73
CA THR A 40 -19.94 -3.58 21.18
C THR A 40 -18.84 -3.93 20.17
N ILE A 41 -18.82 -5.17 19.67
CA ILE A 41 -17.84 -5.60 18.65
C ILE A 41 -18.00 -4.74 17.38
N SER A 42 -19.23 -4.59 16.89
CA SER A 42 -19.52 -3.78 15.70
C SER A 42 -19.03 -2.34 15.85
N ALA A 43 -19.36 -1.68 16.97
CA ALA A 43 -18.93 -0.32 17.25
C ALA A 43 -17.40 -0.19 17.31
N ARG A 44 -16.70 -1.19 17.87
CA ARG A 44 -15.23 -1.21 17.93
C ARG A 44 -14.60 -1.35 16.55
N ILE A 45 -15.11 -2.28 15.73
CA ILE A 45 -14.62 -2.48 14.35
C ILE A 45 -14.82 -1.21 13.54
N HIS A 46 -15.98 -0.55 13.61
CA HIS A 46 -16.21 0.73 12.92
C HIS A 46 -15.24 1.81 13.39
N ALA A 47 -15.06 1.96 14.70
CA ALA A 47 -14.13 2.95 15.24
C ALA A 47 -12.66 2.70 14.80
N LEU A 48 -12.23 1.44 14.72
CA LEU A 48 -10.91 1.06 14.20
C LEU A 48 -10.78 1.34 12.70
N ALA A 49 -11.84 1.12 11.93
CA ALA A 49 -11.87 1.41 10.50
C ALA A 49 -11.86 2.93 10.25
N ASP A 50 -12.71 3.70 10.91
CA ASP A 50 -12.83 5.16 10.78
C ASP A 50 -11.52 5.88 11.16
N SER A 51 -10.80 5.34 12.15
CA SER A 51 -9.48 5.86 12.55
C SER A 51 -8.33 5.36 11.68
N ASN A 52 -8.62 4.61 10.59
CA ASN A 52 -7.61 3.98 9.73
C ASN A 52 -6.57 3.12 10.49
N VAL A 53 -6.98 2.47 11.56
CA VAL A 53 -6.16 1.49 12.29
C VAL A 53 -6.26 0.11 11.65
N VAL A 54 -7.47 -0.24 11.15
CA VAL A 54 -7.74 -1.52 10.48
C VAL A 54 -8.48 -1.25 9.17
N ARG A 55 -8.12 -2.01 8.12
CA ARG A 55 -8.87 -2.08 6.87
C ARG A 55 -8.97 -3.54 6.44
N VAL A 56 -10.19 -4.04 6.26
CA VAL A 56 -10.42 -5.37 5.67
C VAL A 56 -10.45 -5.21 4.16
N ILE A 57 -9.53 -5.87 3.46
CA ILE A 57 -9.39 -5.80 2.00
C ILE A 57 -9.37 -7.21 1.39
N ALA A 58 -9.79 -7.30 0.14
CA ALA A 58 -9.53 -8.48 -0.68
C ALA A 58 -8.20 -8.27 -1.41
N GLN A 59 -7.19 -9.07 -1.09
CA GLN A 59 -5.93 -9.05 -1.80
C GLN A 59 -5.94 -10.05 -2.96
N ARG A 60 -5.43 -9.63 -4.11
CA ARG A 60 -5.20 -10.51 -5.26
C ARG A 60 -3.70 -10.68 -5.48
N ASP A 61 -3.27 -11.86 -5.92
CA ASP A 61 -1.93 -12.05 -6.45
C ASP A 61 -1.81 -11.27 -7.77
N VAL A 62 -0.84 -10.38 -7.85
CA VAL A 62 -0.63 -9.56 -9.06
C VAL A 62 -0.31 -10.43 -10.28
N ARG A 63 0.28 -11.62 -10.07
CA ARG A 63 0.55 -12.59 -11.14
C ARG A 63 -0.74 -13.17 -11.72
N ALA A 64 -1.79 -13.32 -10.91
CA ALA A 64 -3.11 -13.70 -11.40
C ALA A 64 -3.74 -12.64 -12.30
N LEU A 65 -3.20 -11.42 -12.32
CA LEU A 65 -3.54 -10.34 -13.23
C LEU A 65 -2.60 -10.26 -14.46
N GLY A 66 -1.66 -11.21 -14.57
CA GLY A 66 -0.68 -11.25 -15.65
C GLY A 66 0.54 -10.34 -15.45
N TYR A 67 0.77 -9.82 -14.23
CA TYR A 67 1.96 -9.04 -13.92
C TYR A 67 3.05 -9.96 -13.34
N ASP A 68 3.88 -10.50 -14.21
CA ASP A 68 4.97 -11.42 -13.83
C ASP A 68 6.32 -10.71 -13.61
N PHE A 69 6.38 -9.43 -13.99
CA PHE A 69 7.55 -8.58 -13.82
C PHE A 69 7.33 -7.54 -12.74
N MET A 70 8.30 -7.40 -11.85
CA MET A 70 8.32 -6.34 -10.86
C MET A 70 9.73 -5.73 -10.81
N GLY A 71 9.78 -4.42 -10.63
CA GLY A 71 11.04 -3.71 -10.44
C GLY A 71 10.84 -2.43 -9.66
N PHE A 72 11.97 -1.80 -9.34
CA PHE A 72 12.00 -0.50 -8.70
C PHE A 72 12.56 0.54 -9.66
N ALA A 73 11.94 1.71 -9.71
CA ALA A 73 12.38 2.87 -10.43
C ALA A 73 12.84 3.95 -9.45
N ASN A 74 14.09 4.35 -9.56
CA ASN A 74 14.66 5.49 -8.88
C ASN A 74 14.50 6.71 -9.78
N ILE A 75 13.74 7.70 -9.36
CA ILE A 75 13.28 8.80 -10.22
C ILE A 75 13.85 10.11 -9.72
N PHE A 76 14.52 10.82 -10.62
CA PHE A 76 15.16 12.12 -10.39
C PHE A 76 14.32 13.21 -11.00
N VAL A 77 14.06 14.26 -10.24
CA VAL A 77 13.17 15.35 -10.63
C VAL A 77 13.90 16.70 -10.52
N ALA A 78 13.76 17.55 -11.53
CA ALA A 78 14.23 18.94 -11.49
C ALA A 78 13.28 19.87 -12.25
N GLY A 79 13.29 21.15 -11.89
CA GLY A 79 12.54 22.20 -12.59
C GLY A 79 11.03 22.22 -12.34
N ARG A 80 10.51 21.28 -11.55
CA ARG A 80 9.09 21.23 -11.13
C ARG A 80 8.96 20.87 -9.65
N PRO A 81 7.84 21.21 -8.99
CA PRO A 81 7.56 20.76 -7.64
C PRO A 81 7.49 19.22 -7.59
N LEU A 82 8.26 18.62 -6.67
CA LEU A 82 8.39 17.17 -6.54
C LEU A 82 7.05 16.46 -6.35
N LEU A 83 6.15 17.05 -5.52
CA LEU A 83 4.85 16.44 -5.22
C LEU A 83 3.90 16.44 -6.42
N ASP A 84 4.02 17.42 -7.33
CA ASP A 84 3.17 17.45 -8.53
C ASP A 84 3.58 16.34 -9.49
N VAL A 85 4.90 16.15 -9.68
CA VAL A 85 5.44 15.02 -10.46
C VAL A 85 5.07 13.70 -9.82
N ALA A 86 5.14 13.58 -8.48
CA ALA A 86 4.77 12.36 -7.77
C ALA A 86 3.29 12.00 -7.96
N ARG A 87 2.37 12.99 -7.95
CA ARG A 87 0.95 12.74 -8.21
C ARG A 87 0.71 12.21 -9.64
N GLU A 88 1.38 12.77 -10.64
CA GLU A 88 1.27 12.28 -12.02
C GLU A 88 1.78 10.83 -12.15
N ILE A 89 2.87 10.47 -11.46
CA ILE A 89 3.38 9.10 -11.45
C ILE A 89 2.39 8.15 -10.74
N ALA A 90 1.76 8.61 -9.66
CA ALA A 90 0.81 7.80 -8.88
C ALA A 90 -0.47 7.42 -9.64
N GLU A 91 -0.83 8.14 -10.71
CA GLU A 91 -1.96 7.82 -11.59
C GLU A 91 -1.67 6.65 -12.57
N ILE A 92 -0.41 6.21 -12.67
CA ILE A 92 -0.03 5.11 -13.57
C ILE A 92 -0.43 3.78 -12.92
N GLU A 93 -1.27 2.98 -13.60
CA GLU A 93 -1.83 1.72 -13.08
C GLU A 93 -0.75 0.72 -12.65
N GLU A 94 0.36 0.67 -13.37
CA GLU A 94 1.47 -0.24 -13.10
C GLU A 94 2.34 0.17 -11.92
N VAL A 95 2.17 1.38 -11.39
CA VAL A 95 2.86 1.86 -10.20
C VAL A 95 2.17 1.33 -8.94
N ALA A 96 2.72 0.27 -8.38
CA ALA A 96 2.17 -0.39 -7.19
C ALA A 96 2.42 0.39 -5.89
N SER A 97 3.51 1.13 -5.83
CA SER A 97 3.82 2.05 -4.73
C SER A 97 4.75 3.17 -5.20
N LEU A 98 4.61 4.33 -4.59
CA LEU A 98 5.49 5.47 -4.82
C LEU A 98 5.85 6.11 -3.49
N SER A 99 7.13 6.24 -3.21
CA SER A 99 7.64 6.83 -1.98
C SER A 99 8.50 8.05 -2.27
N ARG A 100 8.23 9.14 -1.55
CA ARG A 100 9.17 10.24 -1.43
C ARG A 100 10.15 9.92 -0.30
N VAL A 101 11.43 9.93 -0.60
CA VAL A 101 12.47 9.58 0.36
C VAL A 101 13.40 10.76 0.64
N MET A 102 14.07 10.72 1.78
CA MET A 102 15.17 11.66 2.08
C MET A 102 16.45 11.07 1.50
N GLY A 103 16.96 11.71 0.44
CA GLY A 103 18.14 11.23 -0.25
C GLY A 103 18.06 11.45 -1.76
N ASP A 104 18.95 10.79 -2.45
CA ASP A 104 19.08 10.83 -3.91
C ASP A 104 19.01 9.38 -4.43
N PRO A 105 18.00 9.02 -5.21
CA PRO A 105 16.92 9.84 -5.80
C PRO A 105 15.84 10.26 -4.79
N PRO A 106 15.08 11.34 -5.06
CA PRO A 106 14.01 11.80 -4.16
C PRO A 106 12.72 10.98 -4.22
N LEU A 107 12.51 10.19 -5.29
CA LEU A 107 11.35 9.32 -5.48
C LEU A 107 11.80 7.90 -5.83
N ILE A 108 11.14 6.92 -5.21
CA ILE A 108 11.28 5.49 -5.53
C ILE A 108 9.90 4.92 -5.77
N ALA A 109 9.71 4.31 -6.94
CA ALA A 109 8.47 3.61 -7.31
C ALA A 109 8.70 2.11 -7.42
N GLN A 110 7.75 1.30 -6.94
CA GLN A 110 7.61 -0.09 -7.34
C GLN A 110 6.70 -0.13 -8.57
N VAL A 111 7.19 -0.73 -9.65
CA VAL A 111 6.48 -0.82 -10.92
C VAL A 111 6.30 -2.28 -11.29
N ASN A 112 5.09 -2.65 -11.71
CA ASN A 112 4.77 -3.96 -12.22
C ASN A 112 4.71 -3.95 -13.74
N GLY A 113 5.03 -5.07 -14.37
CA GLY A 113 4.92 -5.26 -15.82
C GLY A 113 4.44 -6.67 -16.13
N ARG A 114 3.73 -6.84 -17.23
CA ARG A 114 3.30 -8.18 -17.71
C ARG A 114 4.50 -9.01 -18.16
N ASP A 115 5.44 -8.33 -18.79
CA ASP A 115 6.71 -8.87 -19.26
C ASP A 115 7.77 -7.75 -19.24
N ARG A 116 8.99 -8.09 -19.64
CA ARG A 116 10.09 -7.13 -19.71
C ARG A 116 9.81 -5.96 -20.65
N HIS A 117 9.17 -6.22 -21.78
CA HIS A 117 8.87 -5.18 -22.77
C HIS A 117 7.84 -4.20 -22.22
N HIS A 118 6.77 -4.71 -21.62
CA HIS A 118 5.76 -3.88 -20.97
C HIS A 118 6.34 -3.06 -19.82
N PHE A 119 7.19 -3.66 -18.97
CA PHE A 119 7.87 -2.94 -17.90
C PHE A 119 8.70 -1.77 -18.45
N LEU A 120 9.53 -2.02 -19.48
CA LEU A 120 10.33 -0.96 -20.10
C LEU A 120 9.46 0.11 -20.77
N HIS A 121 8.34 -0.27 -21.39
CA HIS A 121 7.38 0.68 -21.95
C HIS A 121 6.82 1.62 -20.87
N VAL A 122 6.42 1.12 -19.72
CA VAL A 122 5.95 1.94 -18.57
C VAL A 122 7.04 2.92 -18.14
N ILE A 123 8.27 2.44 -17.97
CA ILE A 123 9.39 3.30 -17.55
C ILE A 123 9.68 4.38 -18.59
N GLU A 124 9.81 4.01 -19.87
CA GLU A 124 10.28 4.93 -20.91
C GLU A 124 9.17 5.85 -21.43
N LYS A 125 7.95 5.34 -21.58
CA LYS A 125 6.86 6.06 -22.24
C LYS A 125 5.86 6.69 -21.30
N GLN A 126 5.69 6.14 -20.10
CA GLN A 126 4.77 6.71 -19.13
C GLN A 126 5.52 7.53 -18.08
N ILE A 127 6.50 6.95 -17.38
CA ILE A 127 7.19 7.64 -16.30
C ILE A 127 8.17 8.68 -16.84
N SER A 128 9.13 8.27 -17.68
CA SER A 128 10.19 9.17 -18.15
C SER A 128 9.71 10.32 -19.03
N SER A 129 8.50 10.23 -19.59
CA SER A 129 7.90 11.30 -20.40
C SER A 129 7.26 12.42 -19.57
N ILE A 130 7.09 12.22 -18.27
CA ILE A 130 6.52 13.25 -17.38
C ILE A 130 7.49 14.43 -17.27
N ALA A 131 6.99 15.64 -17.54
CA ALA A 131 7.79 16.85 -17.47
C ALA A 131 8.39 17.02 -16.06
N GLY A 132 9.68 17.36 -15.99
CA GLY A 132 10.42 17.50 -14.74
C GLY A 132 11.18 16.25 -14.31
N ILE A 133 10.93 15.08 -14.91
CA ILE A 133 11.78 13.91 -14.71
C ILE A 133 13.04 14.06 -15.57
N THR A 134 14.19 13.98 -14.93
CA THR A 134 15.51 14.18 -15.57
C THR A 134 16.23 12.86 -15.80
N HIS A 135 15.99 11.86 -14.94
CA HIS A 135 16.61 10.55 -15.05
C HIS A 135 15.76 9.50 -14.31
N VAL A 136 15.74 8.29 -14.85
CA VAL A 136 15.15 7.11 -14.19
C VAL A 136 16.15 5.97 -14.29
N SER A 137 16.57 5.43 -13.14
CA SER A 137 17.31 4.17 -13.09
C SER A 137 16.43 3.06 -12.54
N THR A 138 16.58 1.85 -13.06
CA THR A 138 15.70 0.74 -12.71
C THR A 138 16.45 -0.46 -12.16
N HIS A 139 15.81 -1.16 -11.22
CA HIS A 139 16.29 -2.42 -10.68
C HIS A 139 15.18 -3.46 -10.84
N LEU A 140 15.43 -4.50 -11.64
CA LEU A 140 14.50 -5.62 -11.75
C LEU A 140 14.59 -6.51 -10.52
N THR A 141 13.44 -6.88 -9.98
CA THR A 141 13.35 -7.84 -8.89
C THR A 141 13.57 -9.24 -9.45
N LEU A 142 14.56 -9.94 -8.92
CA LEU A 142 14.82 -11.35 -9.28
C LEU A 142 13.97 -12.28 -8.43
N GLU A 143 13.83 -11.97 -7.14
CA GLU A 143 13.09 -12.76 -6.17
C GLU A 143 12.55 -11.85 -5.06
N VAL A 144 11.33 -12.10 -4.62
CA VAL A 144 10.75 -11.48 -3.42
C VAL A 144 11.01 -12.42 -2.24
N VAL A 145 12.06 -12.15 -1.48
CA VAL A 145 12.43 -12.96 -0.32
C VAL A 145 11.38 -12.87 0.80
N ARG A 146 10.77 -11.70 0.97
CA ARG A 146 9.70 -11.48 1.95
C ARG A 146 8.82 -10.30 1.53
N PHE A 147 7.52 -10.52 1.58
CA PHE A 147 6.51 -9.46 1.49
C PHE A 147 5.58 -9.59 2.69
N ASN A 148 5.50 -8.54 3.50
CA ASN A 148 4.62 -8.51 4.68
C ASN A 148 3.69 -7.31 4.59
N ILE A 149 2.46 -7.55 4.16
CA ILE A 149 1.43 -6.52 4.01
C ILE A 149 0.98 -5.93 5.36
N ASP A 150 1.14 -6.68 6.46
CA ASP A 150 0.74 -6.23 7.80
C ASP A 150 1.53 -5.01 8.30
N LEU A 151 2.68 -4.74 7.69
CA LEU A 151 3.55 -3.60 8.04
C LEU A 151 3.39 -2.42 7.08
N GLY A 152 2.40 -2.48 6.19
CA GLY A 152 2.07 -1.37 5.31
C GLY A 152 1.37 -0.22 6.05
N THR A 153 1.44 0.98 5.48
CA THR A 153 0.65 2.13 5.95
C THR A 153 -0.73 2.11 5.29
N LEU A 154 -1.78 2.42 6.05
CA LEU A 154 -3.09 2.71 5.50
C LEU A 154 -3.12 4.20 5.13
N GLU A 155 -3.14 4.52 3.83
CA GLU A 155 -3.31 5.90 3.38
C GLU A 155 -4.77 6.32 3.56
N SER A 156 -4.97 7.55 4.02
CA SER A 156 -6.26 8.22 3.93
C SER A 156 -6.41 8.72 2.49
N GLU A 157 -7.48 8.32 1.83
CA GLU A 157 -7.94 8.94 0.59
C GLU A 157 -8.12 10.45 0.76
#